data_d22d8a37b177cd4e3bc61e9261195551
#
_entry.id   d22d8a37b177cd4e3bc61e9261195551
#
_cell.length_a   1.000
_cell.length_b   1.000
_cell.length_c   1.000
_cell.angle_alpha   90.00
_cell.angle_beta   90.00
_cell.angle_gamma   90.00
#
_symmetry.space_group_name_H-M   'P 1'
#
loop_
_entity.id
_entity.type
_entity.pdbx_description
1 polymer ?
#
loop_
_entity_poly.entity_id
_entity_poly.type
_entity_poly.pdbx_seq_one_letter_code
_entity_poly.pdbx_strand_id
1 'polypeptide(L)'
;MKQYKVGIIGFGFMGKTHTYAYKSIPLFYQNLPFGIRLGTVCTAHEETARAAMESCGFEKWTTDPDDIFNDPAIDIVNICTPNTNHKQLILKALAAGKHIYCDKPLTGNAAEVDEIMAAVKSHPELTTQMALQNRFYPAVMKAKELIEAGRIGRVYHFRSEYLHSSGIDPNKKPGWKQMAEFGGGVQQDLASHAFDLVYYLLGEFSEVNTVKETAYASRTAEDASFNFVRLKDGTPGEIFVSKIATGSADELNIDIRGEKGALRFSTADSSHLYYFDATVKDEGLGSTGFMAIDCQQKYPEPGGHFPSPKNGMSFLRAHTACVYNFLAAVDKGVQTSPDIAEGAYVQKALEGIL
;
A
#
# COMPACT_ATOMS: atom_id res chain seq x y z
N MET A 1 26.78 -8.99 -11.38
CA MET A 1 25.42 -8.75 -10.83
C MET A 1 25.53 -7.64 -9.79
N LYS A 2 24.81 -6.54 -9.98
CA LYS A 2 24.82 -5.41 -9.05
C LYS A 2 24.19 -5.84 -7.72
N GLN A 3 24.77 -5.40 -6.60
CA GLN A 3 24.26 -5.67 -5.25
C GLN A 3 23.67 -4.40 -4.69
N TYR A 4 22.40 -4.42 -4.33
CA TYR A 4 21.73 -3.30 -3.66
C TYR A 4 21.74 -3.52 -2.17
N LYS A 5 22.31 -2.59 -1.43
CA LYS A 5 22.32 -2.59 0.04
C LYS A 5 21.19 -1.72 0.58
N VAL A 6 20.38 -2.31 1.45
CA VAL A 6 19.17 -1.71 2.01
C VAL A 6 19.39 -1.30 3.46
N GLY A 7 19.12 -0.03 3.78
CA GLY A 7 18.94 0.46 5.14
C GLY A 7 17.45 0.53 5.49
N ILE A 8 17.05 0.00 6.65
CA ILE A 8 15.66 0.03 7.11
C ILE A 8 15.55 0.91 8.36
N ILE A 9 14.70 1.93 8.30
CA ILE A 9 14.40 2.85 9.40
C ILE A 9 13.00 2.53 9.94
N GLY A 10 12.95 2.04 11.19
CA GLY A 10 11.74 1.50 11.81
C GLY A 10 11.62 -0.02 11.63
N PHE A 11 11.53 -0.76 12.75
CA PHE A 11 11.47 -2.23 12.73
C PHE A 11 10.27 -2.77 13.51
N GLY A 12 9.11 -2.07 13.36
CA GLY A 12 7.81 -2.55 13.80
C GLY A 12 7.26 -3.64 12.89
N PHE A 13 5.94 -3.80 12.85
CA PHE A 13 5.29 -4.80 12.00
C PHE A 13 5.69 -4.66 10.52
N MET A 14 5.66 -3.43 9.97
CA MET A 14 5.99 -3.20 8.56
C MET A 14 7.47 -3.37 8.26
N GLY A 15 8.37 -2.93 9.14
CA GLY A 15 9.81 -3.20 8.95
C GLY A 15 10.13 -4.68 8.87
N LYS A 16 9.45 -5.51 9.70
CA LYS A 16 9.56 -6.99 9.62
C LYS A 16 8.97 -7.55 8.33
N THR A 17 7.81 -7.04 7.91
CA THR A 17 7.15 -7.44 6.66
C THR A 17 8.01 -7.14 5.43
N HIS A 18 8.60 -5.94 5.36
CA HIS A 18 9.49 -5.58 4.26
C HIS A 18 10.80 -6.38 4.30
N THR A 19 11.35 -6.62 5.49
CA THR A 19 12.53 -7.51 5.64
C THR A 19 12.23 -8.92 5.14
N TYR A 20 11.06 -9.47 5.46
CA TYR A 20 10.62 -10.75 4.92
C TYR A 20 10.59 -10.71 3.38
N ALA A 21 10.04 -9.64 2.78
CA ALA A 21 10.00 -9.49 1.34
C ALA A 21 11.41 -9.47 0.71
N TYR A 22 12.33 -8.65 1.21
CA TYR A 22 13.72 -8.61 0.74
C TYR A 22 14.42 -9.98 0.82
N LYS A 23 14.20 -10.73 1.89
CA LYS A 23 14.78 -12.07 2.07
C LYS A 23 14.12 -13.13 1.20
N SER A 24 12.85 -12.99 0.89
CA SER A 24 12.08 -13.97 0.12
C SER A 24 12.29 -13.83 -1.39
N ILE A 25 12.54 -12.63 -1.90
CA ILE A 25 12.73 -12.38 -3.34
C ILE A 25 13.83 -13.29 -3.93
N PRO A 26 15.04 -13.39 -3.39
CA PRO A 26 16.08 -14.24 -3.96
C PRO A 26 15.76 -15.75 -3.94
N LEU A 27 14.82 -16.18 -3.10
CA LEU A 27 14.46 -17.59 -2.98
C LEU A 27 13.49 -18.04 -4.09
N PHE A 28 12.61 -17.14 -4.55
CA PHE A 28 11.49 -17.53 -5.39
C PHE A 28 11.44 -16.85 -6.77
N TYR A 29 12.02 -15.65 -6.91
CA TYR A 29 12.14 -15.01 -8.21
C TYR A 29 13.40 -15.53 -8.92
N GLN A 30 13.21 -16.11 -10.10
CA GLN A 30 14.30 -16.71 -10.86
C GLN A 30 15.01 -15.64 -11.72
N ASN A 31 16.31 -15.87 -11.96
CA ASN A 31 17.12 -15.06 -12.86
C ASN A 31 17.13 -13.55 -12.51
N LEU A 32 17.18 -13.24 -11.22
CA LEU A 32 17.29 -11.85 -10.77
C LEU A 32 18.52 -11.19 -11.38
N PRO A 33 18.39 -10.00 -12.01
CA PRO A 33 19.55 -9.27 -12.54
C PRO A 33 20.36 -8.58 -11.44
N PHE A 34 19.84 -8.53 -10.20
CA PHE A 34 20.43 -7.88 -9.03
C PHE A 34 20.47 -8.81 -7.82
N GLY A 35 21.34 -8.50 -6.87
CA GLY A 35 21.34 -9.07 -5.53
C GLY A 35 20.87 -8.08 -4.48
N ILE A 36 20.48 -8.58 -3.30
CA ILE A 36 19.95 -7.79 -2.18
C ILE A 36 20.77 -8.09 -0.94
N ARG A 37 21.19 -7.04 -0.22
CA ARG A 37 21.88 -7.15 1.07
C ARG A 37 21.16 -6.27 2.10
N LEU A 38 20.91 -6.84 3.27
CA LEU A 38 20.41 -6.10 4.42
C LEU A 38 21.58 -5.39 5.10
N GLY A 39 21.72 -4.08 4.85
CA GLY A 39 22.84 -3.29 5.37
C GLY A 39 22.65 -2.92 6.83
N THR A 40 21.89 -1.88 7.11
CA THR A 40 21.72 -1.34 8.46
C THR A 40 20.24 -1.28 8.84
N VAL A 41 19.93 -1.74 10.06
CA VAL A 41 18.61 -1.53 10.67
C VAL A 41 18.69 -0.44 11.71
N CYS A 42 17.76 0.53 11.66
CA CYS A 42 17.64 1.62 12.63
C CYS A 42 16.32 1.53 13.38
N THR A 43 16.39 1.58 14.72
CA THR A 43 15.23 1.71 15.60
C THR A 43 15.50 2.71 16.71
N ALA A 44 14.45 3.17 17.40
CA ALA A 44 14.59 4.14 18.49
C ALA A 44 15.35 3.60 19.73
N HIS A 45 15.52 2.27 19.84
CA HIS A 45 16.14 1.64 20.99
C HIS A 45 17.20 0.63 20.59
N GLU A 46 18.39 0.68 21.21
CA GLU A 46 19.52 -0.20 20.94
C GLU A 46 19.14 -1.69 21.00
N GLU A 47 18.43 -2.10 22.04
CA GLU A 47 18.02 -3.50 22.23
C GLU A 47 17.23 -4.02 21.03
N THR A 48 16.25 -3.25 20.53
CA THR A 48 15.42 -3.65 19.39
C THR A 48 16.19 -3.64 18.07
N ALA A 49 17.11 -2.69 17.91
CA ALA A 49 17.95 -2.62 16.71
C ALA A 49 18.95 -3.79 16.65
N ARG A 50 19.60 -4.10 17.77
CA ARG A 50 20.53 -5.24 17.90
C ARG A 50 19.80 -6.56 17.68
N ALA A 51 18.67 -6.78 18.34
CA ALA A 51 17.86 -8.00 18.14
C ALA A 51 17.40 -8.17 16.68
N ALA A 52 17.04 -7.08 16.01
CA ALA A 52 16.67 -7.11 14.60
C ALA A 52 17.87 -7.49 13.71
N MET A 53 19.06 -6.93 13.98
CA MET A 53 20.28 -7.29 13.26
C MET A 53 20.60 -8.78 13.41
N GLU A 54 20.64 -9.29 14.63
CA GLU A 54 20.99 -10.68 14.93
C GLU A 54 20.00 -11.68 14.34
N SER A 55 18.68 -11.41 14.48
CA SER A 55 17.63 -12.34 14.03
C SER A 55 17.39 -12.31 12.52
N CYS A 56 17.65 -11.18 11.86
CA CYS A 56 17.34 -11.02 10.45
C CYS A 56 18.57 -10.95 9.53
N GLY A 57 19.78 -10.88 10.08
CA GLY A 57 21.04 -10.90 9.32
C GLY A 57 21.34 -9.55 8.66
N PHE A 58 21.02 -8.43 9.31
CA PHE A 58 21.58 -7.15 8.93
C PHE A 58 23.07 -7.09 9.26
N GLU A 59 23.84 -6.34 8.46
CA GLU A 59 25.27 -6.18 8.70
C GLU A 59 25.57 -5.29 9.91
N LYS A 60 24.70 -4.29 10.14
CA LYS A 60 24.85 -3.28 11.20
C LYS A 60 23.49 -2.96 11.82
N TRP A 61 23.53 -2.41 13.01
CA TRP A 61 22.41 -1.76 13.67
C TRP A 61 22.79 -0.34 14.13
N THR A 62 21.78 0.51 14.29
CA THR A 62 21.95 1.88 14.83
C THR A 62 20.67 2.37 15.48
N THR A 63 20.79 3.42 16.28
CA THR A 63 19.65 4.21 16.78
C THR A 63 19.56 5.58 16.11
N ASP A 64 20.56 5.94 15.29
CA ASP A 64 20.59 7.18 14.54
C ASP A 64 20.36 6.93 13.03
N PRO A 65 19.27 7.42 12.43
CA PRO A 65 19.02 7.25 11.01
C PRO A 65 20.09 7.92 10.12
N ASP A 66 20.83 8.91 10.63
CA ASP A 66 21.89 9.58 9.87
C ASP A 66 23.05 8.64 9.56
N ASP A 67 23.28 7.59 10.33
CA ASP A 67 24.24 6.53 10.00
C ASP A 67 23.87 5.78 8.70
N ILE A 68 22.57 5.69 8.36
CA ILE A 68 22.10 5.09 7.12
C ILE A 68 22.28 6.07 5.94
N PHE A 69 21.92 7.34 6.12
CA PHE A 69 22.04 8.33 5.06
C PHE A 69 23.50 8.61 4.69
N ASN A 70 24.39 8.63 5.68
CA ASN A 70 25.82 8.92 5.51
C ASN A 70 26.64 7.71 5.06
N ASP A 71 26.11 6.48 5.10
CA ASP A 71 26.82 5.28 4.61
C ASP A 71 26.74 5.24 3.06
N PRO A 72 27.87 5.48 2.35
CA PRO A 72 27.88 5.48 0.88
C PRO A 72 27.61 4.08 0.29
N ALA A 73 27.72 3.04 1.10
CA ALA A 73 27.45 1.68 0.66
C ALA A 73 25.97 1.33 0.64
N ILE A 74 25.10 2.14 1.28
CA ILE A 74 23.65 1.96 1.23
C ILE A 74 23.09 2.61 -0.02
N ASP A 75 22.40 1.85 -0.86
CA ASP A 75 21.75 2.31 -2.08
C ASP A 75 20.30 2.71 -1.87
N ILE A 76 19.61 2.02 -0.96
CA ILE A 76 18.16 2.07 -0.76
C ILE A 76 17.86 2.35 0.72
N VAL A 77 16.95 3.30 0.96
CA VAL A 77 16.38 3.54 2.28
C VAL A 77 14.92 3.10 2.30
N ASN A 78 14.60 2.18 3.21
CA ASN A 78 13.24 1.72 3.47
C ASN A 78 12.71 2.35 4.76
N ILE A 79 11.65 3.17 4.66
CA ILE A 79 11.08 3.95 5.76
C ILE A 79 9.82 3.26 6.27
N CYS A 80 9.82 2.86 7.55
CA CYS A 80 8.72 2.15 8.24
C CYS A 80 8.43 2.74 9.62
N THR A 81 8.58 4.03 9.77
CA THR A 81 8.36 4.78 11.01
C THR A 81 6.91 5.22 11.18
N PRO A 82 6.50 5.84 12.31
CA PRO A 82 5.26 6.59 12.38
C PRO A 82 5.20 7.70 11.32
N ASN A 83 3.98 7.98 10.82
CA ASN A 83 3.72 8.84 9.67
C ASN A 83 4.35 10.24 9.76
N THR A 84 4.37 10.83 10.96
CA THR A 84 4.94 12.17 11.22
C THR A 84 6.44 12.27 10.95
N ASN A 85 7.15 11.15 10.87
CA ASN A 85 8.59 11.13 10.62
C ASN A 85 8.91 10.98 9.12
N HIS A 86 7.95 10.59 8.28
CA HIS A 86 8.20 10.24 6.88
C HIS A 86 8.81 11.40 6.10
N LYS A 87 8.24 12.61 6.21
CA LYS A 87 8.73 13.79 5.49
C LYS A 87 10.23 14.00 5.71
N GLN A 88 10.64 14.12 6.97
CA GLN A 88 12.05 14.40 7.30
C GLN A 88 12.99 13.31 6.77
N LEU A 89 12.59 12.04 6.90
CA LEU A 89 13.40 10.91 6.45
C LEU A 89 13.48 10.84 4.93
N ILE A 90 12.38 11.14 4.21
CA ILE A 90 12.35 11.23 2.73
C ILE A 90 13.29 12.32 2.25
N LEU A 91 13.21 13.54 2.83
CA LEU A 91 14.06 14.66 2.45
C LEU A 91 15.56 14.35 2.66
N LYS A 92 15.91 13.75 3.79
CA LYS A 92 17.29 13.32 4.08
C LYS A 92 17.76 12.23 3.12
N ALA A 93 16.92 11.25 2.80
CA ALA A 93 17.26 10.17 1.88
C ALA A 93 17.53 10.70 0.45
N LEU A 94 16.68 11.63 -0.05
CA LEU A 94 16.88 12.28 -1.34
C LEU A 94 18.17 13.08 -1.36
N ALA A 95 18.43 13.92 -0.34
CA ALA A 95 19.65 14.69 -0.22
C ALA A 95 20.92 13.83 -0.17
N ALA A 96 20.82 12.61 0.36
CA ALA A 96 21.88 11.62 0.42
C ALA A 96 22.01 10.75 -0.84
N GLY A 97 21.19 10.99 -1.88
CA GLY A 97 21.22 10.26 -3.15
C GLY A 97 20.75 8.81 -3.03
N LYS A 98 19.78 8.51 -2.14
CA LYS A 98 19.27 7.16 -1.91
C LYS A 98 17.93 6.95 -2.61
N HIS A 99 17.74 5.77 -3.23
CA HIS A 99 16.41 5.32 -3.64
C HIS A 99 15.52 5.08 -2.43
N ILE A 100 14.21 5.31 -2.55
CA ILE A 100 13.29 5.32 -1.41
C ILE A 100 12.16 4.31 -1.59
N TYR A 101 11.99 3.43 -0.61
CA TYR A 101 10.77 2.64 -0.41
C TYR A 101 10.12 3.08 0.90
N CYS A 102 8.98 3.77 0.82
CA CYS A 102 8.33 4.37 1.99
C CYS A 102 7.00 3.69 2.30
N ASP A 103 6.76 3.39 3.59
CA ASP A 103 5.43 2.94 4.04
C ASP A 103 4.38 4.04 3.86
N LYS A 104 3.13 3.65 3.71
CA LYS A 104 1.98 4.55 3.61
C LYS A 104 1.50 5.00 5.02
N PRO A 105 0.73 6.07 5.14
CA PRO A 105 0.55 7.14 4.15
C PRO A 105 1.85 7.93 3.93
N LEU A 106 1.86 8.79 2.91
CA LEU A 106 3.10 9.51 2.57
C LEU A 106 3.60 10.36 3.74
N THR A 107 2.70 11.00 4.47
CA THR A 107 3.01 11.86 5.62
C THR A 107 1.90 11.80 6.68
N GLY A 108 2.11 12.52 7.80
CA GLY A 108 1.09 12.69 8.84
C GLY A 108 -0.04 13.64 8.46
N ASN A 109 0.18 14.55 7.49
CA ASN A 109 -0.81 15.52 7.01
C ASN A 109 -0.42 16.06 5.62
N ALA A 110 -1.42 16.54 4.85
CA ALA A 110 -1.20 17.01 3.47
C ALA A 110 -0.39 18.30 3.35
N ALA A 111 -0.25 19.10 4.42
CA ALA A 111 0.55 20.34 4.37
C ALA A 111 2.05 20.07 4.10
N GLU A 112 2.52 18.85 4.35
CA GLU A 112 3.91 18.46 4.13
C GLU A 112 4.19 17.97 2.71
N VAL A 113 3.15 17.71 1.91
CA VAL A 113 3.25 17.05 0.60
C VAL A 113 4.03 17.90 -0.42
N ASP A 114 3.78 19.21 -0.46
CA ASP A 114 4.38 20.06 -1.47
C ASP A 114 5.91 20.18 -1.34
N GLU A 115 6.43 20.17 -0.10
CA GLU A 115 7.88 20.15 0.16
C GLU A 115 8.52 18.83 -0.28
N ILE A 116 7.85 17.68 0.02
CA ILE A 116 8.31 16.37 -0.44
C ILE A 116 8.34 16.33 -1.98
N MET A 117 7.27 16.81 -2.64
CA MET A 117 7.18 16.80 -4.09
C MET A 117 8.23 17.70 -4.76
N ALA A 118 8.53 18.85 -4.16
CA ALA A 118 9.62 19.72 -4.64
C ALA A 118 10.98 19.00 -4.57
N ALA A 119 11.23 18.30 -3.47
CA ALA A 119 12.47 17.53 -3.30
C ALA A 119 12.56 16.35 -4.29
N VAL A 120 11.48 15.59 -4.47
CA VAL A 120 11.43 14.48 -5.44
C VAL A 120 11.72 14.97 -6.86
N LYS A 121 11.13 16.10 -7.28
CA LYS A 121 11.36 16.69 -8.59
C LYS A 121 12.82 17.14 -8.81
N SER A 122 13.54 17.46 -7.73
CA SER A 122 14.96 17.84 -7.80
C SER A 122 15.91 16.65 -7.96
N HIS A 123 15.39 15.41 -7.76
CA HIS A 123 16.19 14.18 -7.81
C HIS A 123 15.52 13.13 -8.74
N PRO A 124 15.34 13.45 -10.04
CA PRO A 124 14.62 12.58 -10.98
C PRO A 124 15.35 11.25 -11.26
N GLU A 125 16.63 11.17 -10.93
CA GLU A 125 17.47 9.96 -11.03
C GLU A 125 17.18 8.94 -9.93
N LEU A 126 16.53 9.35 -8.84
CA LEU A 126 16.23 8.48 -7.72
C LEU A 126 14.84 7.85 -7.89
N THR A 127 14.79 6.52 -7.88
CA THR A 127 13.53 5.78 -7.89
C THR A 127 12.88 5.85 -6.52
N THR A 128 11.59 6.18 -6.49
CA THR A 128 10.79 6.24 -5.27
C THR A 128 9.56 5.35 -5.39
N GLN A 129 9.15 4.68 -4.31
CA GLN A 129 7.91 3.90 -4.27
C GLN A 129 7.23 3.95 -2.90
N MET A 130 5.90 4.00 -2.93
CA MET A 130 5.05 3.82 -1.75
C MET A 130 4.70 2.34 -1.54
N ALA A 131 4.58 1.93 -0.27
CA ALA A 131 4.15 0.57 0.09
C ALA A 131 2.62 0.42 -0.03
N LEU A 132 2.08 0.58 -1.24
CA LEU A 132 0.67 0.42 -1.57
C LEU A 132 0.45 -0.94 -2.22
N GLN A 133 0.69 -2.00 -1.46
CA GLN A 133 0.78 -3.39 -1.90
C GLN A 133 -0.51 -3.96 -2.49
N ASN A 134 -1.67 -3.35 -2.21
CA ASN A 134 -2.95 -3.89 -2.67
C ASN A 134 -3.11 -3.86 -4.19
N ARG A 135 -2.38 -2.99 -4.90
CA ARG A 135 -2.31 -2.98 -6.37
C ARG A 135 -1.69 -4.26 -6.95
N PHE A 136 -0.91 -5.00 -6.14
CA PHE A 136 -0.16 -6.19 -6.56
C PHE A 136 -0.88 -7.52 -6.29
N TYR A 137 -2.13 -7.48 -5.85
CA TYR A 137 -2.97 -8.67 -5.91
C TYR A 137 -3.33 -8.97 -7.37
N PRO A 138 -3.07 -10.19 -7.88
CA PRO A 138 -3.45 -10.54 -9.26
C PRO A 138 -4.94 -10.31 -9.57
N ALA A 139 -5.82 -10.46 -8.60
CA ALA A 139 -7.25 -10.14 -8.75
C ALA A 139 -7.47 -8.64 -9.00
N VAL A 140 -6.71 -7.75 -8.35
CA VAL A 140 -6.75 -6.30 -8.59
C VAL A 140 -6.15 -5.94 -9.95
N MET A 141 -5.03 -6.57 -10.33
CA MET A 141 -4.44 -6.40 -11.66
C MET A 141 -5.43 -6.83 -12.75
N LYS A 142 -6.15 -7.94 -12.55
CA LYS A 142 -7.20 -8.41 -13.47
C LYS A 142 -8.40 -7.46 -13.50
N ALA A 143 -8.80 -6.89 -12.38
CA ALA A 143 -9.84 -5.87 -12.35
C ALA A 143 -9.45 -4.67 -13.21
N LYS A 144 -8.22 -4.17 -13.07
CA LYS A 144 -7.67 -3.07 -13.89
C LYS A 144 -7.72 -3.40 -15.38
N GLU A 145 -7.24 -4.58 -15.76
CA GLU A 145 -7.28 -5.07 -17.14
C GLU A 145 -8.71 -5.08 -17.74
N LEU A 146 -9.68 -5.59 -16.97
CA LEU A 146 -11.09 -5.64 -17.43
C LEU A 146 -11.71 -4.25 -17.56
N ILE A 147 -11.36 -3.32 -16.66
CA ILE A 147 -11.82 -1.94 -16.73
C ILE A 147 -11.23 -1.25 -17.97
N GLU A 148 -9.93 -1.34 -18.17
CA GLU A 148 -9.23 -0.76 -19.34
C GLU A 148 -9.68 -1.36 -20.69
N ALA A 149 -10.03 -2.65 -20.68
CA ALA A 149 -10.62 -3.32 -21.85
C ALA A 149 -12.09 -2.94 -22.09
N GLY A 150 -12.67 -2.03 -21.29
CA GLY A 150 -14.05 -1.58 -21.43
C GLY A 150 -15.12 -2.63 -21.09
N ARG A 151 -14.72 -3.72 -20.38
CA ARG A 151 -15.64 -4.83 -20.06
C ARG A 151 -16.72 -4.43 -19.05
N ILE A 152 -16.50 -3.37 -18.28
CA ILE A 152 -17.44 -2.84 -17.31
C ILE A 152 -18.36 -1.78 -17.94
N GLY A 153 -17.92 -1.13 -19.02
CA GLY A 153 -18.59 0.02 -19.61
C GLY A 153 -18.45 1.26 -18.72
N ARG A 154 -19.36 2.22 -18.83
CA ARG A 154 -19.40 3.38 -17.93
C ARG A 154 -19.70 2.92 -16.50
N VAL A 155 -18.87 3.31 -15.55
CA VAL A 155 -19.10 3.01 -14.14
C VAL A 155 -20.26 3.89 -13.62
N TYR A 156 -21.23 3.27 -12.99
CA TYR A 156 -22.38 3.97 -12.40
C TYR A 156 -22.08 4.41 -10.97
N HIS A 157 -21.48 3.54 -10.18
CA HIS A 157 -21.04 3.80 -8.81
C HIS A 157 -20.08 2.73 -8.34
N PHE A 158 -19.40 3.01 -7.23
CA PHE A 158 -18.54 2.05 -6.54
C PHE A 158 -18.66 2.17 -5.03
N ARG A 159 -18.24 1.11 -4.33
CA ARG A 159 -18.07 1.06 -2.89
C ARG A 159 -16.74 0.41 -2.56
N SER A 160 -15.98 1.02 -1.64
CA SER A 160 -14.77 0.42 -1.08
C SER A 160 -14.85 0.45 0.45
N GLU A 161 -14.40 -0.64 1.08
CA GLU A 161 -14.41 -0.76 2.55
C GLU A 161 -13.08 -1.33 3.02
N TYR A 162 -12.57 -0.83 4.16
CA TYR A 162 -11.47 -1.48 4.85
C TYR A 162 -11.79 -1.63 6.33
N LEU A 163 -11.99 -2.86 6.75
CA LEU A 163 -12.60 -3.21 8.02
C LEU A 163 -11.66 -4.02 8.91
N HIS A 164 -11.50 -3.57 10.15
CA HIS A 164 -10.77 -4.23 11.22
C HIS A 164 -11.56 -4.24 12.52
N SER A 165 -11.30 -5.22 13.38
CA SER A 165 -11.79 -5.25 14.76
C SER A 165 -10.72 -4.96 15.82
N SER A 166 -9.54 -4.50 15.42
CA SER A 166 -8.40 -4.29 16.32
C SER A 166 -8.58 -3.17 17.35
N GLY A 167 -9.59 -2.33 17.17
CA GLY A 167 -9.92 -1.19 18.04
C GLY A 167 -11.13 -1.40 18.95
N ILE A 168 -11.77 -2.57 18.98
CA ILE A 168 -13.02 -2.81 19.72
C ILE A 168 -12.87 -2.89 21.25
N ASP A 169 -11.66 -3.10 21.77
CA ASP A 169 -11.44 -3.18 23.22
C ASP A 169 -11.34 -1.77 23.81
N PRO A 170 -12.30 -1.35 24.67
CA PRO A 170 -12.29 -0.02 25.30
C PRO A 170 -11.19 0.14 26.34
N ASN A 171 -10.65 -0.98 26.88
CA ASN A 171 -9.62 -0.98 27.92
C ASN A 171 -8.21 -1.01 27.35
N LYS A 172 -8.06 -1.20 26.05
CA LYS A 172 -6.76 -1.21 25.39
C LYS A 172 -6.15 0.19 25.42
N LYS A 173 -4.96 0.31 26.03
CA LYS A 173 -4.21 1.57 26.03
C LYS A 173 -3.98 2.06 24.59
N PRO A 174 -4.35 3.31 24.26
CA PRO A 174 -4.10 3.85 22.93
C PRO A 174 -2.62 3.83 22.58
N GLY A 175 -2.29 3.35 21.37
CA GLY A 175 -0.98 3.53 20.75
C GLY A 175 -0.98 4.75 19.83
N TRP A 176 0.13 5.04 19.16
CA TRP A 176 0.27 6.20 18.29
C TRP A 176 -0.81 6.25 17.17
N LYS A 177 -1.28 5.08 16.68
CA LYS A 177 -2.32 4.98 15.67
C LYS A 177 -3.72 5.45 16.11
N GLN A 178 -3.96 5.57 17.41
CA GLN A 178 -5.19 6.10 17.99
C GLN A 178 -5.06 7.55 18.45
N MET A 179 -3.93 8.20 18.14
CA MET A 179 -3.60 9.56 18.61
C MET A 179 -3.37 10.46 17.38
N ALA A 180 -4.18 11.52 17.24
CA ALA A 180 -4.12 12.41 16.07
C ALA A 180 -2.79 13.16 15.96
N GLU A 181 -2.18 13.53 17.10
CA GLU A 181 -0.90 14.23 17.16
C GLU A 181 0.29 13.44 16.59
N PHE A 182 0.13 12.11 16.42
CA PHE A 182 1.11 11.25 15.77
C PHE A 182 0.76 10.86 14.33
N GLY A 183 -0.22 11.56 13.73
CA GLY A 183 -0.72 11.22 12.41
C GLY A 183 -1.52 9.90 12.38
N GLY A 184 -2.15 9.56 13.53
CA GLY A 184 -3.01 8.39 13.65
C GLY A 184 -4.40 8.62 13.03
N GLY A 185 -5.28 7.62 13.21
CA GLY A 185 -6.64 7.60 12.71
C GLY A 185 -6.83 6.60 11.56
N VAL A 186 -8.07 6.13 11.42
CA VAL A 186 -8.39 5.18 10.34
C VAL A 186 -8.35 5.82 8.97
N GLN A 187 -8.58 7.15 8.88
CA GLN A 187 -8.46 7.90 7.63
C GLN A 187 -7.03 7.81 7.08
N GLN A 188 -6.03 7.98 7.94
CA GLN A 188 -4.63 7.86 7.52
C GLN A 188 -4.19 6.39 7.36
N ASP A 189 -4.61 5.51 8.28
CA ASP A 189 -4.10 4.14 8.33
C ASP A 189 -4.80 3.20 7.33
N LEU A 190 -6.13 3.21 7.26
CA LEU A 190 -6.91 2.30 6.42
C LEU A 190 -7.41 2.95 5.14
N ALA A 191 -7.92 4.20 5.22
CA ALA A 191 -8.47 4.84 4.03
C ALA A 191 -7.39 5.11 2.98
N SER A 192 -6.11 5.30 3.35
CA SER A 192 -5.00 5.41 2.38
C SER A 192 -4.96 4.24 1.40
N HIS A 193 -5.24 3.01 1.84
CA HIS A 193 -5.32 1.85 0.97
C HIS A 193 -6.58 1.83 0.10
N ALA A 194 -7.73 2.20 0.68
CA ALA A 194 -9.00 2.18 -0.05
C ALA A 194 -9.05 3.30 -1.12
N PHE A 195 -8.58 4.51 -0.79
CA PHE A 195 -8.45 5.61 -1.74
C PHE A 195 -7.45 5.27 -2.85
N ASP A 196 -6.31 4.69 -2.51
CA ASP A 196 -5.33 4.24 -3.49
C ASP A 196 -5.90 3.21 -4.46
N LEU A 197 -6.65 2.24 -3.94
CA LEU A 197 -7.26 1.20 -4.78
C LEU A 197 -8.29 1.78 -5.74
N VAL A 198 -9.12 2.72 -5.27
CA VAL A 198 -10.08 3.45 -6.12
C VAL A 198 -9.36 4.29 -7.15
N TYR A 199 -8.35 5.07 -6.74
CA TYR A 199 -7.53 5.88 -7.65
C TYR A 199 -6.87 5.03 -8.72
N TYR A 200 -6.24 3.93 -8.34
CA TYR A 200 -5.59 3.00 -9.26
C TYR A 200 -6.55 2.39 -10.28
N LEU A 201 -7.74 1.97 -9.84
CA LEU A 201 -8.71 1.28 -10.71
C LEU A 201 -9.55 2.24 -11.54
N LEU A 202 -10.02 3.34 -10.96
CA LEU A 202 -11.07 4.17 -11.51
C LEU A 202 -10.63 5.62 -11.82
N GLY A 203 -9.50 6.07 -11.29
CA GLY A 203 -8.96 7.40 -11.58
C GLY A 203 -9.16 8.41 -10.44
N GLU A 204 -9.00 9.69 -10.78
CA GLU A 204 -8.89 10.79 -9.83
C GLU A 204 -10.23 11.23 -9.23
N PHE A 205 -10.16 11.68 -7.97
CA PHE A 205 -11.30 12.29 -7.25
C PHE A 205 -11.51 13.75 -7.66
N SER A 206 -12.75 14.21 -7.66
CA SER A 206 -13.15 15.62 -7.81
C SER A 206 -13.83 16.16 -6.55
N GLU A 207 -14.28 15.27 -5.65
CA GLU A 207 -14.95 15.67 -4.41
C GLU A 207 -14.78 14.57 -3.37
N VAL A 208 -14.52 14.97 -2.12
CA VAL A 208 -14.43 14.08 -0.95
C VAL A 208 -15.10 14.76 0.23
N ASN A 209 -16.17 14.14 0.74
CA ASN A 209 -16.90 14.58 1.93
C ASN A 209 -16.76 13.51 3.00
N THR A 210 -16.11 13.85 4.12
CA THR A 210 -15.74 12.90 5.17
C THR A 210 -16.49 13.17 6.47
N VAL A 211 -17.08 12.12 7.05
CA VAL A 211 -17.60 12.10 8.41
C VAL A 211 -16.75 11.12 9.22
N LYS A 212 -16.24 11.58 10.38
CA LYS A 212 -15.35 10.83 11.26
C LYS A 212 -16.01 10.56 12.59
N GLU A 213 -15.76 9.34 13.14
CA GLU A 213 -16.30 8.90 14.42
C GLU A 213 -15.19 8.39 15.34
N THR A 214 -15.18 8.85 16.60
CA THR A 214 -14.29 8.39 17.64
C THR A 214 -15.12 7.70 18.73
N ALA A 215 -14.97 6.39 18.85
CA ALA A 215 -15.80 5.56 19.74
C ALA A 215 -15.44 5.67 21.22
N TYR A 216 -14.20 6.04 21.54
CA TYR A 216 -13.71 6.03 22.92
C TYR A 216 -13.03 7.32 23.29
N ALA A 217 -13.42 7.92 24.42
CA ALA A 217 -12.90 9.21 24.91
C ALA A 217 -11.37 9.21 25.19
N SER A 218 -10.75 8.05 25.31
CA SER A 218 -9.29 7.91 25.47
C SER A 218 -8.50 8.10 24.19
N ARG A 219 -9.16 8.26 23.02
CA ARG A 219 -8.54 8.39 21.70
C ARG A 219 -8.76 9.80 21.18
N THR A 220 -7.75 10.34 20.49
CA THR A 220 -7.84 11.65 19.83
C THR A 220 -8.01 11.53 18.32
N ALA A 221 -7.73 10.34 17.77
CA ALA A 221 -7.95 10.02 16.36
C ALA A 221 -9.22 9.17 16.17
N GLU A 222 -9.80 9.24 14.99
CA GLU A 222 -11.03 8.53 14.64
C GLU A 222 -10.85 7.01 14.52
N ASP A 223 -11.89 6.27 14.91
CA ASP A 223 -12.00 4.81 14.84
C ASP A 223 -12.79 4.33 13.61
N ALA A 224 -13.63 5.19 13.04
CA ALA A 224 -14.35 4.97 11.79
C ALA A 224 -14.40 6.25 10.96
N SER A 225 -14.42 6.10 9.64
CA SER A 225 -14.54 7.21 8.70
C SER A 225 -15.40 6.82 7.51
N PHE A 226 -16.37 7.68 7.20
CA PHE A 226 -17.31 7.57 6.09
C PHE A 226 -16.98 8.67 5.07
N ASN A 227 -16.63 8.27 3.86
CA ASN A 227 -16.26 9.20 2.81
C ASN A 227 -17.22 9.03 1.63
N PHE A 228 -18.02 10.07 1.34
CA PHE A 228 -18.78 10.18 0.11
C PHE A 228 -17.93 10.91 -0.92
N VAL A 229 -17.69 10.27 -2.04
CA VAL A 229 -16.72 10.74 -3.02
C VAL A 229 -17.31 10.84 -4.42
N ARG A 230 -16.71 11.69 -5.26
CA ARG A 230 -16.99 11.75 -6.70
C ARG A 230 -15.67 11.74 -7.46
N LEU A 231 -15.61 10.95 -8.53
CA LEU A 231 -14.47 10.96 -9.44
C LEU A 231 -14.56 12.10 -10.45
N LYS A 232 -13.47 12.43 -11.13
CA LYS A 232 -13.42 13.49 -12.16
C LYS A 232 -14.34 13.24 -13.36
N ASP A 233 -14.65 11.98 -13.66
CA ASP A 233 -15.62 11.62 -14.70
C ASP A 233 -17.09 11.74 -14.23
N GLY A 234 -17.31 12.15 -12.99
CA GLY A 234 -18.62 12.31 -12.37
C GLY A 234 -19.14 11.07 -11.62
N THR A 235 -18.43 9.95 -11.65
CA THR A 235 -18.84 8.71 -10.98
C THR A 235 -18.91 8.91 -9.45
N PRO A 236 -20.07 8.66 -8.80
CA PRO A 236 -20.20 8.72 -7.35
C PRO A 236 -19.73 7.43 -6.70
N GLY A 237 -19.25 7.51 -5.46
CA GLY A 237 -18.88 6.35 -4.67
C GLY A 237 -18.83 6.61 -3.18
N GLU A 238 -18.64 5.54 -2.42
CA GLU A 238 -18.40 5.59 -0.99
C GLU A 238 -17.15 4.81 -0.60
N ILE A 239 -16.43 5.33 0.37
CA ILE A 239 -15.27 4.67 0.98
C ILE A 239 -15.48 4.66 2.49
N PHE A 240 -15.68 3.47 3.07
CA PHE A 240 -15.87 3.28 4.50
C PHE A 240 -14.70 2.53 5.12
N VAL A 241 -14.15 3.06 6.19
CA VAL A 241 -13.06 2.42 6.92
C VAL A 241 -13.31 2.42 8.42
N SER A 242 -12.98 1.31 9.09
CA SER A 242 -13.24 1.17 10.51
C SER A 242 -12.27 0.19 11.18
N LYS A 243 -11.81 0.53 12.40
CA LYS A 243 -11.10 -0.38 13.30
C LYS A 243 -11.98 -0.95 14.40
N ILE A 244 -13.25 -0.59 14.41
CA ILE A 244 -14.27 -1.07 15.35
C ILE A 244 -15.35 -1.91 14.66
N ALA A 245 -15.06 -2.45 13.49
CA ALA A 245 -15.94 -3.36 12.75
C ALA A 245 -15.88 -4.76 13.37
N THR A 246 -16.71 -4.98 14.39
CA THR A 246 -16.76 -6.25 15.12
C THR A 246 -17.03 -7.42 14.16
N GLY A 247 -16.16 -8.44 14.21
CA GLY A 247 -16.25 -9.63 13.36
C GLY A 247 -15.32 -9.61 12.15
N SER A 248 -14.84 -8.43 11.71
CA SER A 248 -13.86 -8.32 10.64
C SER A 248 -12.43 -8.50 11.15
N ALA A 249 -11.59 -9.16 10.37
CA ALA A 249 -10.16 -9.34 10.67
C ALA A 249 -9.30 -8.27 9.97
N ASP A 250 -9.11 -8.41 8.65
CA ASP A 250 -8.34 -7.51 7.78
C ASP A 250 -8.96 -7.56 6.37
N GLU A 251 -10.05 -6.83 6.19
CA GLU A 251 -10.94 -6.98 5.04
C GLU A 251 -10.98 -5.69 4.21
N LEU A 252 -10.18 -5.62 3.14
CA LEU A 252 -10.32 -4.62 2.10
C LEU A 252 -11.21 -5.15 0.99
N ASN A 253 -12.32 -4.47 0.75
CA ASN A 253 -13.32 -4.82 -0.24
C ASN A 253 -13.47 -3.71 -1.27
N ILE A 254 -13.73 -4.06 -2.54
CA ILE A 254 -14.20 -3.13 -3.54
C ILE A 254 -15.29 -3.76 -4.41
N ASP A 255 -16.37 -3.01 -4.64
CA ASP A 255 -17.51 -3.36 -5.50
C ASP A 255 -17.69 -2.23 -6.53
N ILE A 256 -17.60 -2.55 -7.82
CA ILE A 256 -17.71 -1.60 -8.94
C ILE A 256 -18.87 -2.03 -9.81
N ARG A 257 -19.80 -1.10 -10.10
CA ARG A 257 -21.00 -1.34 -10.88
C ARG A 257 -20.99 -0.47 -12.13
N GLY A 258 -21.01 -1.12 -13.29
CA GLY A 258 -20.99 -0.45 -14.56
C GLY A 258 -22.11 -0.91 -15.50
N GLU A 259 -22.19 -0.24 -16.65
CA GLU A 259 -23.21 -0.46 -17.68
C GLU A 259 -23.17 -1.86 -18.29
N LYS A 260 -21.96 -2.41 -18.49
CA LYS A 260 -21.73 -3.70 -19.17
C LYS A 260 -21.34 -4.81 -18.20
N GLY A 261 -21.01 -4.49 -16.96
CA GLY A 261 -20.57 -5.47 -15.99
C GLY A 261 -20.32 -4.92 -14.61
N ALA A 262 -20.00 -5.82 -13.69
CA ALA A 262 -19.65 -5.48 -12.32
C ALA A 262 -18.45 -6.30 -11.86
N LEU A 263 -17.68 -5.72 -10.94
CA LEU A 263 -16.52 -6.37 -10.31
C LEU A 263 -16.66 -6.34 -8.80
N ARG A 264 -16.20 -7.41 -8.15
CA ARG A 264 -16.03 -7.48 -6.70
C ARG A 264 -14.68 -8.12 -6.39
N PHE A 265 -13.96 -7.50 -5.47
CA PHE A 265 -12.74 -8.05 -4.89
C PHE A 265 -12.79 -7.93 -3.37
N SER A 266 -12.23 -8.93 -2.68
CA SER A 266 -12.05 -8.92 -1.23
C SER A 266 -10.72 -9.56 -0.86
N THR A 267 -10.00 -8.96 0.11
CA THR A 267 -8.82 -9.60 0.69
C THR A 267 -9.14 -10.86 1.49
N ALA A 268 -10.39 -11.04 1.92
CA ALA A 268 -10.86 -12.28 2.53
C ALA A 268 -10.85 -13.47 1.54
N ASP A 269 -10.98 -13.17 0.23
CA ASP A 269 -10.79 -14.13 -0.86
C ASP A 269 -9.87 -13.52 -1.93
N SER A 270 -8.64 -13.26 -1.56
CA SER A 270 -7.67 -12.53 -2.37
C SER A 270 -7.20 -13.25 -3.63
N SER A 271 -7.59 -14.51 -3.80
CA SER A 271 -7.24 -15.33 -4.97
C SER A 271 -8.22 -15.19 -6.13
N HIS A 272 -9.41 -14.66 -5.90
CA HIS A 272 -10.45 -14.55 -6.91
C HIS A 272 -10.88 -13.10 -7.15
N LEU A 273 -11.23 -12.82 -8.42
CA LEU A 273 -12.01 -11.66 -8.82
C LEU A 273 -13.40 -12.13 -9.22
N TYR A 274 -14.43 -11.54 -8.66
CA TYR A 274 -15.80 -11.82 -9.06
C TYR A 274 -16.24 -10.84 -10.14
N TYR A 275 -16.57 -11.35 -11.31
CA TYR A 275 -17.01 -10.58 -12.48
C TYR A 275 -18.42 -10.97 -12.89
N PHE A 276 -19.28 -9.99 -13.10
CA PHE A 276 -20.59 -10.15 -13.71
C PHE A 276 -20.58 -9.52 -15.11
N ASP A 277 -20.95 -10.27 -16.14
CA ASP A 277 -21.07 -9.77 -17.51
C ASP A 277 -22.55 -9.51 -17.83
N ALA A 278 -22.95 -8.24 -17.89
CA ALA A 278 -24.33 -7.84 -18.20
C ALA A 278 -24.66 -7.96 -19.69
N THR A 279 -23.68 -8.26 -20.55
CA THR A 279 -23.89 -8.42 -22.00
C THR A 279 -24.27 -9.84 -22.37
N VAL A 280 -24.08 -10.82 -21.48
CA VAL A 280 -24.49 -12.20 -21.66
C VAL A 280 -25.98 -12.34 -21.43
N LYS A 281 -26.69 -12.89 -22.41
CA LYS A 281 -28.12 -13.18 -22.29
C LYS A 281 -28.33 -14.48 -21.52
N ASP A 282 -29.29 -14.48 -20.59
CA ASP A 282 -29.76 -15.69 -19.97
C ASP A 282 -30.59 -16.49 -20.99
N GLU A 283 -30.11 -17.69 -21.34
CA GLU A 283 -30.80 -18.60 -22.26
C GLU A 283 -31.85 -19.48 -21.55
N GLY A 284 -32.33 -19.03 -20.39
CA GLY A 284 -33.36 -19.74 -19.61
C GLY A 284 -32.83 -20.80 -18.65
N LEU A 285 -31.52 -20.87 -18.48
CA LEU A 285 -30.87 -21.82 -17.57
C LEU A 285 -30.57 -21.22 -16.18
N GLY A 286 -30.96 -19.97 -15.91
CA GLY A 286 -30.60 -19.25 -14.70
C GLY A 286 -29.07 -19.09 -14.55
N SER A 287 -28.34 -19.03 -15.66
CA SER A 287 -26.88 -19.04 -15.70
C SER A 287 -26.24 -17.67 -15.54
N THR A 288 -27.05 -16.63 -15.33
CA THR A 288 -26.54 -15.27 -15.10
C THR A 288 -26.18 -15.08 -13.63
N GLY A 289 -24.91 -14.80 -13.36
CA GLY A 289 -24.41 -14.59 -12.02
C GLY A 289 -22.99 -14.06 -12.01
N PHE A 290 -22.46 -13.77 -10.81
CA PHE A 290 -21.05 -13.48 -10.68
C PHE A 290 -20.21 -14.74 -10.93
N MET A 291 -19.27 -14.62 -11.86
CA MET A 291 -18.24 -15.61 -12.15
C MET A 291 -17.04 -15.36 -11.23
N ALA A 292 -16.56 -16.38 -10.53
CA ALA A 292 -15.28 -16.32 -9.83
C ALA A 292 -14.15 -16.58 -10.84
N ILE A 293 -13.32 -15.57 -11.09
CA ILE A 293 -12.12 -15.69 -11.91
C ILE A 293 -10.97 -16.03 -10.97
N ASP A 294 -10.39 -17.23 -11.13
CA ASP A 294 -9.18 -17.63 -10.41
C ASP A 294 -7.99 -16.80 -10.91
N CYS A 295 -7.44 -15.97 -10.06
CA CYS A 295 -6.33 -15.08 -10.35
C CYS A 295 -4.99 -15.58 -9.78
N GLN A 296 -4.90 -16.79 -9.25
CA GLN A 296 -3.66 -17.35 -8.73
C GLN A 296 -2.67 -17.71 -9.83
N GLN A 297 -3.18 -18.06 -11.01
CA GLN A 297 -2.40 -18.58 -12.13
C GLN A 297 -2.26 -17.53 -13.23
N LYS A 298 -1.12 -17.52 -13.92
CA LYS A 298 -0.91 -16.81 -15.19
C LYS A 298 -0.77 -15.28 -15.14
N TYR A 299 -0.46 -14.66 -14.00
CA TYR A 299 -0.13 -13.25 -14.00
C TYR A 299 1.35 -13.02 -14.22
N PRO A 300 1.72 -11.98 -14.98
CA PRO A 300 3.11 -11.58 -15.14
C PRO A 300 3.68 -11.12 -13.80
N GLU A 301 5.01 -11.01 -13.74
CA GLU A 301 5.67 -10.35 -12.63
C GLU A 301 5.08 -8.94 -12.41
N PRO A 302 5.06 -8.48 -11.15
CA PRO A 302 5.55 -9.17 -9.96
C PRO A 302 4.52 -10.04 -9.25
N GLY A 303 3.24 -9.98 -9.62
CA GLY A 303 2.13 -10.57 -8.87
C GLY A 303 2.06 -12.10 -8.92
N GLY A 304 2.26 -12.70 -10.08
CA GLY A 304 1.92 -14.11 -10.33
C GLY A 304 2.99 -15.15 -9.97
N HIS A 305 4.23 -14.74 -9.68
CA HIS A 305 5.34 -15.68 -9.57
C HIS A 305 5.65 -16.20 -8.16
N PHE A 306 5.35 -15.42 -7.13
CA PHE A 306 5.75 -15.76 -5.76
C PHE A 306 4.59 -16.38 -4.95
N PRO A 307 4.80 -17.48 -4.23
CA PRO A 307 5.92 -18.43 -4.30
C PRO A 307 5.83 -19.32 -5.55
N SER A 308 4.66 -19.50 -6.10
CA SER A 308 4.37 -20.14 -7.38
C SER A 308 3.00 -19.72 -7.89
N PRO A 309 2.71 -19.84 -9.20
CA PRO A 309 1.42 -19.48 -9.76
C PRO A 309 0.24 -20.37 -9.30
N LYS A 310 0.51 -21.44 -8.54
CA LYS A 310 -0.51 -22.37 -8.01
C LYS A 310 -0.85 -22.16 -6.53
N ASN A 311 -0.17 -21.22 -5.87
CA ASN A 311 -0.38 -20.95 -4.45
C ASN A 311 -1.28 -19.74 -4.25
N GLY A 312 -2.16 -19.79 -3.24
CA GLY A 312 -3.07 -18.70 -2.91
C GLY A 312 -2.35 -17.39 -2.58
N MET A 313 -3.03 -16.30 -2.85
CA MET A 313 -2.55 -14.96 -2.51
C MET A 313 -2.59 -14.74 -1.00
N SER A 314 -1.73 -13.86 -0.52
CA SER A 314 -1.67 -13.47 0.89
C SER A 314 -1.11 -12.05 1.01
N PHE A 315 -1.32 -11.45 2.19
CA PHE A 315 -0.72 -10.17 2.57
C PHE A 315 0.79 -10.12 2.31
N LEU A 316 1.54 -11.13 2.77
CA LEU A 316 3.00 -11.19 2.57
C LEU A 316 3.39 -11.31 1.09
N ARG A 317 2.60 -12.02 0.30
CA ARG A 317 2.84 -12.16 -1.13
C ARG A 317 2.66 -10.83 -1.88
N ALA A 318 1.63 -10.07 -1.56
CA ALA A 318 1.40 -8.75 -2.14
C ALA A 318 2.53 -7.76 -1.79
N HIS A 319 2.99 -7.75 -0.53
CA HIS A 319 4.15 -6.96 -0.12
C HIS A 319 5.44 -7.37 -0.82
N THR A 320 5.67 -8.68 -0.97
CA THR A 320 6.86 -9.19 -1.69
C THR A 320 6.84 -8.73 -3.16
N ALA A 321 5.69 -8.80 -3.82
CA ALA A 321 5.52 -8.31 -5.19
C ALA A 321 5.74 -6.79 -5.30
N CYS A 322 5.24 -6.02 -4.33
CA CYS A 322 5.43 -4.58 -4.25
C CYS A 322 6.92 -4.19 -4.10
N VAL A 323 7.66 -4.87 -3.20
CA VAL A 323 9.11 -4.66 -3.03
C VAL A 323 9.90 -5.09 -4.26
N TYR A 324 9.52 -6.21 -4.89
CA TYR A 324 10.16 -6.66 -6.13
C TYR A 324 9.98 -5.63 -7.26
N ASN A 325 8.78 -5.08 -7.43
CA ASN A 325 8.51 -4.03 -8.41
C ASN A 325 9.44 -2.82 -8.24
N PHE A 326 9.61 -2.37 -7.00
CA PHE A 326 10.54 -1.29 -6.68
C PHE A 326 11.99 -1.63 -7.04
N LEU A 327 12.49 -2.81 -6.62
CA LEU A 327 13.86 -3.22 -6.89
C LEU A 327 14.14 -3.36 -8.39
N ALA A 328 13.18 -3.90 -9.15
CA ALA A 328 13.27 -4.02 -10.59
C ALA A 328 13.31 -2.65 -11.29
N ALA A 329 12.60 -1.66 -10.76
CA ALA A 329 12.63 -0.29 -11.26
C ALA A 329 13.97 0.38 -10.94
N VAL A 330 14.50 0.23 -9.73
CA VAL A 330 15.82 0.72 -9.32
C VAL A 330 16.92 0.14 -10.23
N ASP A 331 16.86 -1.17 -10.51
CA ASP A 331 17.86 -1.83 -11.37
C ASP A 331 17.81 -1.34 -12.82
N LYS A 332 16.62 -1.01 -13.32
CA LYS A 332 16.41 -0.48 -14.66
C LYS A 332 16.66 1.05 -14.75
N GLY A 333 16.82 1.74 -13.63
CA GLY A 333 16.96 3.20 -13.58
C GLY A 333 15.71 3.94 -14.05
N VAL A 334 14.52 3.45 -13.70
CA VAL A 334 13.23 4.04 -14.07
C VAL A 334 12.38 4.33 -12.84
N GLN A 335 11.40 5.22 -12.99
CA GLN A 335 10.36 5.39 -11.96
C GLN A 335 9.39 4.20 -12.01
N THR A 336 8.68 4.00 -10.92
CA THR A 336 7.72 2.90 -10.75
C THR A 336 6.36 3.43 -10.29
N SER A 337 5.35 2.58 -10.25
CA SER A 337 4.03 2.85 -9.69
C SER A 337 3.72 1.78 -8.62
N PRO A 338 3.24 2.17 -7.44
CA PRO A 338 2.94 3.54 -6.98
C PRO A 338 4.19 4.30 -6.51
N ASP A 339 4.48 5.45 -7.10
CA ASP A 339 5.57 6.32 -6.67
C ASP A 339 5.16 7.30 -5.54
N ILE A 340 6.09 8.18 -5.12
CA ILE A 340 5.77 9.21 -4.12
C ILE A 340 4.76 10.23 -4.65
N ALA A 341 4.70 10.51 -5.96
CA ALA A 341 3.72 11.44 -6.51
C ALA A 341 2.28 10.89 -6.42
N GLU A 342 2.10 9.59 -6.66
CA GLU A 342 0.82 8.92 -6.44
C GLU A 342 0.46 8.89 -4.95
N GLY A 343 1.43 8.63 -4.07
CA GLY A 343 1.26 8.74 -2.62
C GLY A 343 0.85 10.15 -2.18
N ALA A 344 1.43 11.18 -2.79
CA ALA A 344 1.10 12.59 -2.56
C ALA A 344 -0.34 12.91 -2.98
N TYR A 345 -0.76 12.39 -4.14
CA TYR A 345 -2.13 12.53 -4.60
C TYR A 345 -3.12 11.88 -3.62
N VAL A 346 -2.87 10.64 -3.22
CA VAL A 346 -3.71 9.93 -2.24
C VAL A 346 -3.76 10.69 -0.91
N GLN A 347 -2.61 11.18 -0.40
CA GLN A 347 -2.56 11.96 0.84
C GLN A 347 -3.43 13.22 0.77
N LYS A 348 -3.39 13.97 -0.33
CA LYS A 348 -4.24 15.14 -0.54
C LYS A 348 -5.73 14.76 -0.62
N ALA A 349 -6.05 13.70 -1.35
CA ALA A 349 -7.43 13.22 -1.47
C ALA A 349 -8.03 12.80 -0.13
N LEU A 350 -7.26 12.12 0.75
CA LEU A 350 -7.68 11.76 2.11
C LEU A 350 -8.13 12.95 2.97
N GLU A 351 -7.61 14.13 2.69
CA GLU A 351 -7.88 15.37 3.41
C GLU A 351 -8.82 16.29 2.63
N GLY A 352 -9.37 15.85 1.49
CA GLY A 352 -10.29 16.62 0.65
C GLY A 352 -9.61 17.76 -0.10
N ILE A 353 -8.29 17.71 -0.27
CA ILE A 353 -7.49 18.68 -1.02
C ILE A 353 -7.26 18.09 -2.42
N LEU A 354 -8.03 18.59 -3.43
CA LEU A 354 -8.08 18.00 -4.79
C LEU A 354 -7.63 18.99 -5.86
#